data_c7903e06c784fbcacbdef380e80fa21e
#
_entry.id   c7903e06c784fbcacbdef380e80fa21e
#
_cell.length_a   1.000
_cell.length_b   1.000
_cell.length_c   1.000
_cell.angle_alpha   90.00
_cell.angle_beta   90.00
_cell.angle_gamma   90.00
#
_symmetry.space_group_name_H-M   'P 1'
#
loop_
_entity.id
_entity.type
_entity.pdbx_description
1 polymer ?
#
loop_
_entity_poly.entity_id
_entity_poly.type
_entity_poly.pdbx_seq_one_letter_code
_entity_poly.pdbx_strand_id
1 'polypeptide(L)'
;MLIFAADTVLRAQAGRMLIHTTRGEMPPFVADSPQLVGWLAQFMRGTDASRALAALNPSDAPAAKQVLDYLQKIGALVSVASADAQLPAPATAQARSGLHLSALARQIYDLSADVQGLGEFAERELRKNGGAGLERRLLALGALIEGLRRELGQLREPHLAAQFAQLAVSADAQNLRLHLGCGPIRLDGFLNIDIAPAPLAMNVLWGLPFDDGTVQIVYLSHLLEHLFYPRDVMALFAEIFRVVAPGGIVRVVVPDIAQCLAAYGRGDQAFFAARREHFSWWPENATLLENFLTYAGIGPDPSYLFESHKYGYDYATLAKALMQSGFIEITQSSFQQSREPALHIEHLSEAARWRAGEQYLSLFVEAIRP
;
A
#
# COMPACT_ATOMS: atom_id res chain seq x y z
N MET A 1 -14.38 -25.84 -15.09
CA MET A 1 -13.76 -24.53 -15.30
C MET A 1 -12.69 -24.32 -14.24
N LEU A 2 -11.51 -23.82 -14.59
CA LEU A 2 -10.47 -23.48 -13.63
C LEU A 2 -10.43 -21.97 -13.43
N ILE A 3 -10.21 -21.54 -12.18
CA ILE A 3 -10.04 -20.11 -11.82
C ILE A 3 -8.94 -20.03 -10.75
N PHE A 4 -8.24 -18.91 -10.70
CA PHE A 4 -7.33 -18.66 -9.59
C PHE A 4 -8.08 -18.58 -8.26
N ALA A 5 -7.55 -19.27 -7.25
CA ALA A 5 -8.10 -19.26 -5.91
C ALA A 5 -8.01 -17.85 -5.28
N ALA A 6 -8.92 -17.52 -4.39
CA ALA A 6 -9.00 -16.21 -3.76
C ALA A 6 -7.77 -15.85 -2.91
N ASP A 7 -7.00 -16.85 -2.46
CA ASP A 7 -5.77 -16.70 -1.70
C ASP A 7 -4.49 -16.81 -2.57
N THR A 8 -4.65 -16.77 -3.90
CA THR A 8 -3.53 -16.77 -4.84
C THR A 8 -2.94 -15.38 -4.95
N VAL A 9 -1.65 -15.28 -4.74
CA VAL A 9 -0.87 -14.06 -4.92
C VAL A 9 -0.12 -14.15 -6.25
N LEU A 10 -0.36 -13.15 -7.11
CA LEU A 10 0.35 -12.97 -8.37
C LEU A 10 1.34 -11.82 -8.20
N ARG A 11 2.62 -12.09 -8.36
CA ARG A 11 3.67 -11.09 -8.17
C ARG A 11 4.55 -10.98 -9.39
N ALA A 12 4.66 -9.78 -9.95
CA ALA A 12 5.62 -9.49 -11.00
C ALA A 12 6.99 -9.17 -10.38
N GLN A 13 8.04 -9.85 -10.85
CA GLN A 13 9.41 -9.61 -10.41
C GLN A 13 10.37 -9.75 -11.60
N ALA A 14 11.08 -8.69 -11.96
CA ALA A 14 12.10 -8.70 -13.01
C ALA A 14 11.65 -9.33 -14.36
N GLY A 15 10.43 -9.01 -14.79
CA GLY A 15 9.85 -9.56 -16.05
C GLY A 15 9.30 -10.99 -15.93
N ARG A 16 9.25 -11.53 -14.72
CA ARG A 16 8.65 -12.85 -14.39
C ARG A 16 7.42 -12.64 -13.52
N MET A 17 6.51 -13.61 -13.53
CA MET A 17 5.38 -13.64 -12.60
C MET A 17 5.56 -14.79 -11.63
N LEU A 18 5.60 -14.49 -10.34
CA LEU A 18 5.52 -15.50 -9.28
C LEU A 18 4.06 -15.71 -8.92
N ILE A 19 3.67 -16.96 -8.80
CA ILE A 19 2.33 -17.40 -8.42
C ILE A 19 2.46 -18.30 -7.20
N HIS A 20 1.87 -17.88 -6.09
CA HIS A 20 1.84 -18.67 -4.86
C HIS A 20 0.53 -18.44 -4.11
N THR A 21 0.25 -19.25 -3.11
CA THR A 21 -0.88 -19.05 -2.20
C THR A 21 -0.38 -18.48 -0.88
N THR A 22 -1.25 -17.75 -0.18
CA THR A 22 -0.92 -17.20 1.15
C THR A 22 -0.66 -18.27 2.21
N ARG A 23 -1.03 -19.52 1.94
CA ARG A 23 -0.78 -20.67 2.84
C ARG A 23 0.63 -21.26 2.76
N GLY A 24 1.39 -20.90 1.75
CA GLY A 24 2.86 -20.96 1.67
C GLY A 24 3.61 -22.26 1.87
N GLU A 25 2.98 -23.44 1.82
CA GLU A 25 3.67 -24.73 2.06
C GLU A 25 4.49 -25.23 0.88
N MET A 26 4.31 -24.66 -0.31
CA MET A 26 4.96 -25.10 -1.54
C MET A 26 5.72 -23.96 -2.21
N PRO A 27 6.81 -24.24 -2.94
CA PRO A 27 7.54 -23.24 -3.69
C PRO A 27 6.63 -22.44 -4.65
N PRO A 28 6.86 -21.14 -4.83
CA PRO A 28 6.10 -20.34 -5.80
C PRO A 28 6.35 -20.87 -7.22
N PHE A 29 5.30 -20.85 -8.05
CA PHE A 29 5.46 -21.06 -9.48
C PHE A 29 5.99 -19.78 -10.13
N VAL A 30 6.97 -19.91 -11.01
CA VAL A 30 7.56 -18.77 -11.72
C VAL A 30 7.19 -18.87 -13.20
N ALA A 31 6.34 -17.94 -13.68
CA ALA A 31 6.10 -17.77 -15.11
C ALA A 31 7.13 -16.78 -15.67
N ASP A 32 8.04 -17.26 -16.51
CA ASP A 32 9.22 -16.55 -16.99
C ASP A 32 9.11 -16.01 -18.42
N SER A 33 7.98 -16.23 -19.08
CA SER A 33 7.74 -15.70 -20.41
C SER A 33 6.44 -14.88 -20.50
N PRO A 34 6.42 -13.79 -21.31
CA PRO A 34 5.20 -13.00 -21.54
C PRO A 34 4.05 -13.82 -22.13
N GLN A 35 4.37 -14.84 -22.95
CA GLN A 35 3.39 -15.72 -23.56
C GLN A 35 2.70 -16.58 -22.50
N LEU A 36 3.47 -17.16 -21.56
CA LEU A 36 2.94 -17.96 -20.47
C LEU A 36 2.10 -17.09 -19.51
N VAL A 37 2.56 -15.90 -19.17
CA VAL A 37 1.81 -14.94 -18.36
C VAL A 37 0.49 -14.57 -19.03
N GLY A 38 0.51 -14.22 -20.33
CA GLY A 38 -0.69 -13.90 -21.11
C GLY A 38 -1.68 -15.08 -21.19
N TRP A 39 -1.15 -16.29 -21.34
CA TRP A 39 -1.98 -17.50 -21.36
C TRP A 39 -2.62 -17.78 -19.99
N LEU A 40 -1.87 -17.64 -18.90
CA LEU A 40 -2.38 -17.82 -17.54
C LEU A 40 -3.43 -16.76 -17.15
N ALA A 41 -3.35 -15.55 -17.67
CA ALA A 41 -4.29 -14.47 -17.38
C ALA A 41 -5.76 -14.80 -17.70
N GLN A 42 -6.01 -15.70 -18.65
CA GLN A 42 -7.36 -16.15 -18.98
C GLN A 42 -8.07 -16.86 -17.80
N PHE A 43 -7.29 -17.46 -16.87
CA PHE A 43 -7.83 -18.15 -15.70
C PHE A 43 -8.26 -17.18 -14.58
N MET A 44 -7.95 -15.92 -14.68
CA MET A 44 -8.45 -14.89 -13.73
C MET A 44 -9.97 -14.74 -13.82
N ARG A 45 -10.55 -15.01 -14.99
CA ARG A 45 -12.02 -14.94 -15.21
C ARG A 45 -12.69 -16.31 -15.23
N GLY A 46 -11.93 -17.37 -14.99
CA GLY A 46 -12.35 -18.74 -15.12
C GLY A 46 -12.38 -19.21 -16.58
N THR A 47 -11.68 -20.28 -16.87
CA THR A 47 -11.58 -20.84 -18.22
C THR A 47 -11.60 -22.38 -18.15
N ASP A 48 -12.19 -23.00 -19.16
CA ASP A 48 -12.11 -24.44 -19.34
C ASP A 48 -10.67 -24.82 -19.73
N ALA A 49 -10.08 -25.73 -18.93
CA ALA A 49 -8.69 -26.15 -19.14
C ALA A 49 -8.45 -26.80 -20.50
N SER A 50 -9.40 -27.60 -20.96
CA SER A 50 -9.29 -28.26 -22.27
C SER A 50 -9.34 -27.26 -23.42
N ARG A 51 -10.19 -26.24 -23.32
CA ARG A 51 -10.27 -25.15 -24.28
C ARG A 51 -9.00 -24.29 -24.29
N ALA A 52 -8.47 -23.99 -23.10
CA ALA A 52 -7.24 -23.22 -22.97
C ALA A 52 -6.02 -23.95 -23.55
N LEU A 53 -5.93 -25.27 -23.38
CA LEU A 53 -4.88 -26.10 -23.94
C LEU A 53 -5.04 -26.29 -25.46
N ALA A 54 -6.27 -26.42 -25.95
CA ALA A 54 -6.54 -26.57 -27.37
C ALA A 54 -6.23 -25.30 -28.20
N ALA A 55 -6.14 -24.15 -27.55
CA ALA A 55 -5.77 -22.88 -28.18
C ALA A 55 -4.25 -22.69 -28.36
N LEU A 56 -3.44 -23.61 -27.80
CA LEU A 56 -1.99 -23.59 -27.91
C LEU A 56 -1.50 -24.40 -29.13
N ASN A 57 -0.25 -24.15 -29.53
CA ASN A 57 0.42 -25.03 -30.45
C ASN A 57 0.53 -26.44 -29.87
N PRO A 58 0.39 -27.51 -30.66
CA PRO A 58 0.46 -28.88 -30.15
C PRO A 58 1.78 -29.21 -29.40
N SER A 59 2.87 -28.53 -29.73
CA SER A 59 4.17 -28.67 -29.06
C SER A 59 4.18 -28.11 -27.64
N ASP A 60 3.32 -27.11 -27.34
CA ASP A 60 3.35 -26.36 -26.09
C ASP A 60 2.31 -26.90 -25.08
N ALA A 61 1.30 -27.62 -25.58
CA ALA A 61 0.19 -28.14 -24.77
C ALA A 61 0.64 -29.08 -23.63
N PRO A 62 1.63 -29.99 -23.78
CA PRO A 62 2.10 -30.84 -22.68
C PRO A 62 2.75 -30.04 -21.55
N ALA A 63 3.56 -29.04 -21.86
CA ALA A 63 4.20 -28.16 -20.88
C ALA A 63 3.16 -27.31 -20.15
N ALA A 64 2.21 -26.71 -20.87
CA ALA A 64 1.12 -25.94 -20.33
C ALA A 64 0.22 -26.78 -19.39
N LYS A 65 0.00 -28.06 -19.72
CA LYS A 65 -0.74 -28.97 -18.83
C LYS A 65 0.01 -29.20 -17.52
N GLN A 66 1.32 -29.41 -17.55
CA GLN A 66 2.14 -29.53 -16.33
C GLN A 66 2.06 -28.29 -15.45
N VAL A 67 2.02 -27.10 -16.06
CA VAL A 67 1.82 -25.84 -15.32
C VAL A 67 0.45 -25.82 -14.64
N LEU A 68 -0.63 -26.18 -15.32
CA LEU A 68 -1.96 -26.24 -14.71
C LEU A 68 -2.02 -27.26 -13.57
N ASP A 69 -1.46 -28.44 -13.78
CA ASP A 69 -1.42 -29.51 -12.77
C ASP A 69 -0.63 -29.04 -11.52
N TYR A 70 0.48 -28.32 -11.72
CA TYR A 70 1.24 -27.76 -10.62
C TYR A 70 0.46 -26.66 -9.88
N LEU A 71 -0.14 -25.71 -10.59
CA LEU A 71 -0.92 -24.62 -9.98
C LEU A 71 -2.16 -25.14 -9.23
N GLN A 72 -2.77 -26.23 -9.69
CA GLN A 72 -3.82 -26.92 -8.95
C GLN A 72 -3.27 -27.61 -7.71
N LYS A 73 -2.12 -28.26 -7.80
CA LYS A 73 -1.46 -28.92 -6.68
C LYS A 73 -1.11 -27.98 -5.53
N ILE A 74 -0.63 -26.77 -5.85
CA ILE A 74 -0.33 -25.75 -4.84
C ILE A 74 -1.58 -24.98 -4.38
N GLY A 75 -2.75 -25.30 -4.91
CA GLY A 75 -4.01 -24.64 -4.57
C GLY A 75 -4.23 -23.26 -5.22
N ALA A 76 -3.33 -22.83 -6.09
CA ALA A 76 -3.44 -21.54 -6.78
C ALA A 76 -4.55 -21.53 -7.86
N LEU A 77 -4.83 -22.69 -8.49
CA LEU A 77 -5.98 -22.87 -9.37
C LEU A 77 -6.96 -23.87 -8.74
N VAL A 78 -8.23 -23.54 -8.75
CA VAL A 78 -9.33 -24.38 -8.24
C VAL A 78 -10.35 -24.67 -9.31
N SER A 79 -10.93 -25.86 -9.28
CA SER A 79 -12.07 -26.22 -10.14
C SER A 79 -13.35 -25.62 -9.59
N VAL A 80 -14.08 -24.89 -10.46
CA VAL A 80 -15.43 -24.41 -10.15
C VAL A 80 -16.40 -25.18 -11.04
N ALA A 81 -17.46 -25.74 -10.46
CA ALA A 81 -18.56 -26.29 -11.24
C ALA A 81 -19.17 -25.18 -12.08
N SER A 82 -19.68 -25.54 -13.29
CA SER A 82 -20.27 -24.57 -14.24
C SER A 82 -21.28 -23.64 -13.56
N ALA A 83 -21.45 -22.47 -14.10
CA ALA A 83 -22.07 -21.22 -13.61
C ALA A 83 -23.43 -21.28 -12.86
N ASP A 84 -23.98 -22.43 -12.53
CA ASP A 84 -25.23 -22.61 -11.78
C ASP A 84 -25.08 -23.06 -10.32
N ALA A 85 -23.87 -23.18 -9.82
CA ALA A 85 -23.66 -23.44 -8.40
C ALA A 85 -23.81 -22.14 -7.62
N GLN A 86 -24.92 -21.99 -6.94
CA GLN A 86 -25.20 -20.91 -5.98
C GLN A 86 -23.98 -20.67 -5.07
N LEU A 87 -23.43 -19.47 -5.18
CA LEU A 87 -22.39 -18.96 -4.27
C LEU A 87 -22.91 -19.02 -2.83
N PRO A 88 -22.10 -19.45 -1.86
CA PRO A 88 -22.49 -19.42 -0.45
C PRO A 88 -22.79 -18.00 0.03
N ALA A 89 -23.65 -17.93 1.05
CA ALA A 89 -24.30 -16.74 1.58
C ALA A 89 -23.44 -15.45 1.66
N PRO A 90 -24.04 -14.27 1.42
CA PRO A 90 -23.34 -13.02 1.09
C PRO A 90 -22.35 -12.47 2.12
N ALA A 91 -22.45 -12.81 3.40
CA ALA A 91 -21.59 -12.25 4.44
C ALA A 91 -20.09 -12.66 4.34
N THR A 92 -19.79 -13.86 3.82
CA THR A 92 -18.40 -14.33 3.64
C THR A 92 -17.80 -13.92 2.30
N ALA A 93 -18.64 -13.68 1.29
CA ALA A 93 -18.20 -13.22 -0.03
C ALA A 93 -17.79 -11.74 -0.03
N GLN A 94 -18.48 -10.89 0.75
CA GLN A 94 -18.15 -9.46 0.85
C GLN A 94 -16.82 -9.19 1.54
N ALA A 95 -16.49 -9.90 2.63
CA ALA A 95 -15.20 -9.77 3.28
C ALA A 95 -14.04 -10.25 2.37
N ARG A 96 -14.28 -11.31 1.56
CA ARG A 96 -13.30 -11.83 0.59
C ARG A 96 -13.12 -10.93 -0.62
N SER A 97 -14.19 -10.29 -1.11
CA SER A 97 -14.10 -9.35 -2.23
C SER A 97 -13.37 -8.06 -1.84
N GLY A 98 -13.56 -7.57 -0.61
CA GLY A 98 -12.84 -6.41 -0.07
C GLY A 98 -11.31 -6.64 0.00
N LEU A 99 -10.89 -7.78 0.52
CA LEU A 99 -9.48 -8.19 0.55
C LEU A 99 -8.88 -8.30 -0.86
N HIS A 100 -9.62 -8.85 -1.80
CA HIS A 100 -9.17 -9.02 -3.18
C HIS A 100 -9.04 -7.68 -3.93
N LEU A 101 -10.01 -6.78 -3.79
CA LEU A 101 -9.95 -5.45 -4.38
C LEU A 101 -8.82 -4.61 -3.79
N SER A 102 -8.57 -4.70 -2.49
CA SER A 102 -7.47 -4.00 -1.84
C SER A 102 -6.11 -4.53 -2.27
N ALA A 103 -5.94 -5.85 -2.40
CA ALA A 103 -4.73 -6.45 -2.93
C ALA A 103 -4.50 -6.07 -4.40
N LEU A 104 -5.54 -6.07 -5.22
CA LEU A 104 -5.47 -5.65 -6.62
C LEU A 104 -5.14 -4.16 -6.75
N ALA A 105 -5.75 -3.32 -5.93
CA ALA A 105 -5.46 -1.89 -5.87
C ALA A 105 -4.01 -1.63 -5.47
N ARG A 106 -3.47 -2.39 -4.51
CA ARG A 106 -2.06 -2.37 -4.13
C ARG A 106 -1.16 -2.70 -5.31
N GLN A 107 -1.41 -3.80 -6.00
CA GLN A 107 -0.63 -4.22 -7.17
C GLN A 107 -0.65 -3.19 -8.30
N ILE A 108 -1.80 -2.56 -8.56
CA ILE A 108 -1.92 -1.52 -9.59
C ILE A 108 -1.22 -0.23 -9.17
N TYR A 109 -1.23 0.11 -7.88
CA TYR A 109 -0.48 1.25 -7.36
C TYR A 109 1.04 1.04 -7.55
N ASP A 110 1.56 -0.12 -7.19
CA ASP A 110 2.97 -0.47 -7.35
C ASP A 110 3.37 -0.47 -8.83
N LEU A 111 2.59 -1.13 -9.68
CA LEU A 111 2.81 -1.15 -11.12
C LEU A 111 2.75 0.25 -11.75
N SER A 112 1.85 1.09 -11.27
CA SER A 112 1.71 2.49 -11.71
C SER A 112 2.92 3.34 -11.34
N ALA A 113 3.48 3.16 -10.14
CA ALA A 113 4.69 3.85 -9.69
C ALA A 113 5.93 3.41 -10.49
N ASP A 114 6.07 2.11 -10.71
CA ASP A 114 7.15 1.52 -11.50
C ASP A 114 7.12 2.01 -12.96
N VAL A 115 5.92 2.04 -13.56
CA VAL A 115 5.76 2.51 -14.96
C VAL A 115 6.01 4.00 -15.08
N GLN A 116 5.63 4.80 -14.09
CA GLN A 116 5.94 6.23 -14.09
C GLN A 116 7.45 6.47 -13.99
N GLY A 117 8.15 5.76 -13.11
CA GLY A 117 9.60 5.80 -12.99
C GLY A 117 10.32 5.36 -14.27
N LEU A 118 9.83 4.28 -14.91
CA LEU A 118 10.31 3.82 -16.23
C LEU A 118 10.02 4.84 -17.33
N GLY A 119 8.86 5.51 -17.29
CA GLY A 119 8.48 6.56 -18.23
C GLY A 119 9.45 7.75 -18.16
N GLU A 120 9.74 8.26 -16.97
CA GLU A 120 10.68 9.36 -16.75
C GLU A 120 12.12 8.99 -17.11
N PHE A 121 12.54 7.76 -16.82
CA PHE A 121 13.85 7.24 -17.25
C PHE A 121 13.92 7.15 -18.78
N ALA A 122 12.90 6.58 -19.40
CA ALA A 122 12.84 6.41 -20.84
C ALA A 122 12.75 7.75 -21.58
N GLU A 123 12.01 8.73 -21.11
CA GLU A 123 12.01 10.08 -21.68
C GLU A 123 13.40 10.72 -21.66
N ARG A 124 14.16 10.56 -20.56
CA ARG A 124 15.53 11.05 -20.46
C ARG A 124 16.46 10.36 -21.48
N GLU A 125 16.34 9.05 -21.62
CA GLU A 125 17.16 8.26 -22.54
C GLU A 125 16.75 8.47 -24.01
N LEU A 126 15.45 8.64 -24.30
CA LEU A 126 14.92 8.93 -25.62
C LEU A 126 15.32 10.33 -26.14
N ARG A 127 15.35 11.33 -25.26
CA ARG A 127 15.88 12.66 -25.61
C ARG A 127 17.35 12.62 -25.98
N LYS A 128 18.10 11.63 -25.45
CA LYS A 128 19.53 11.42 -25.78
C LYS A 128 19.76 10.59 -27.06
N ASN A 129 18.92 9.59 -27.32
CA ASN A 129 19.26 8.50 -28.24
C ASN A 129 18.24 8.25 -29.39
N GLY A 130 17.12 8.97 -29.44
CA GLY A 130 16.14 8.92 -30.55
C GLY A 130 15.45 7.56 -30.73
N GLY A 131 14.45 7.23 -29.93
CA GLY A 131 13.81 5.90 -29.93
C GLY A 131 12.27 5.90 -30.08
N ALA A 132 11.76 6.34 -31.25
CA ALA A 132 10.29 6.42 -31.51
C ALA A 132 9.49 5.11 -31.30
N GLY A 133 10.14 3.94 -31.32
CA GLY A 133 9.50 2.64 -31.07
C GLY A 133 9.25 2.38 -29.57
N LEU A 134 10.17 2.81 -28.71
CA LEU A 134 10.06 2.69 -27.25
C LEU A 134 9.02 3.68 -26.71
N GLU A 135 9.04 4.92 -27.23
CA GLU A 135 8.05 5.95 -26.88
C GLU A 135 6.61 5.48 -27.09
N ARG A 136 6.31 4.89 -28.25
CA ARG A 136 4.96 4.33 -28.53
C ARG A 136 4.57 3.22 -27.58
N ARG A 137 5.50 2.36 -27.15
CA ARG A 137 5.23 1.29 -26.17
C ARG A 137 4.96 1.84 -24.79
N LEU A 138 5.69 2.89 -24.38
CA LEU A 138 5.48 3.56 -23.08
C LEU A 138 4.14 4.30 -23.04
N LEU A 139 3.77 4.99 -24.12
CA LEU A 139 2.46 5.62 -24.25
C LEU A 139 1.33 4.59 -24.20
N ALA A 140 1.47 3.45 -24.86
CA ALA A 140 0.49 2.37 -24.82
C ALA A 140 0.37 1.75 -23.42
N LEU A 141 1.48 1.59 -22.70
CA LEU A 141 1.49 1.10 -21.32
C LEU A 141 0.86 2.11 -20.36
N GLY A 142 1.17 3.40 -20.52
CA GLY A 142 0.51 4.48 -19.76
C GLY A 142 -1.00 4.49 -19.97
N ALA A 143 -1.47 4.36 -21.21
CA ALA A 143 -2.90 4.28 -21.52
C ALA A 143 -3.58 3.05 -20.90
N LEU A 144 -2.89 1.90 -20.86
CA LEU A 144 -3.40 0.69 -20.22
C LEU A 144 -3.56 0.90 -18.71
N ILE A 145 -2.58 1.51 -18.04
CA ILE A 145 -2.62 1.80 -16.61
C ILE A 145 -3.75 2.76 -16.26
N GLU A 146 -3.93 3.81 -17.07
CA GLU A 146 -5.05 4.74 -16.88
C GLU A 146 -6.42 4.07 -17.13
N GLY A 147 -6.47 3.09 -18.03
CA GLY A 147 -7.63 2.22 -18.20
C GLY A 147 -7.95 1.42 -16.94
N LEU A 148 -6.96 0.74 -16.38
CA LEU A 148 -7.08 -0.03 -15.15
C LEU A 148 -7.45 0.83 -13.93
N ARG A 149 -6.90 2.03 -13.83
CA ARG A 149 -7.27 2.99 -12.78
C ARG A 149 -8.75 3.40 -12.87
N ARG A 150 -9.26 3.64 -14.09
CA ARG A 150 -10.68 3.95 -14.29
C ARG A 150 -11.59 2.79 -13.93
N GLU A 151 -11.23 1.57 -14.31
CA GLU A 151 -11.99 0.36 -13.95
C GLU A 151 -12.04 0.16 -12.44
N LEU A 152 -10.91 0.36 -11.75
CA LEU A 152 -10.87 0.34 -10.28
C LEU A 152 -11.73 1.43 -9.66
N GLY A 153 -11.72 2.64 -10.23
CA GLY A 153 -12.59 3.74 -9.80
C GLY A 153 -14.07 3.36 -9.87
N GLN A 154 -14.49 2.64 -10.91
CA GLN A 154 -15.88 2.16 -11.05
C GLN A 154 -16.25 1.08 -10.02
N LEU A 155 -15.28 0.32 -9.50
CA LEU A 155 -15.50 -0.66 -8.45
C LEU A 155 -15.46 -0.04 -7.04
N ARG A 156 -14.88 1.13 -6.91
CA ARG A 156 -14.68 1.83 -5.64
C ARG A 156 -16.00 2.15 -4.94
N GLU A 157 -16.94 2.77 -5.63
CA GLU A 157 -18.19 3.26 -5.02
C GLU A 157 -19.04 2.14 -4.41
N PRO A 158 -19.32 1.03 -5.10
CA PRO A 158 -20.07 -0.09 -4.51
C PRO A 158 -19.32 -0.71 -3.33
N HIS A 159 -17.99 -0.79 -3.39
CA HIS A 159 -17.17 -1.34 -2.34
C HIS A 159 -17.21 -0.48 -1.07
N LEU A 160 -17.10 0.84 -1.20
CA LEU A 160 -17.18 1.78 -0.08
C LEU A 160 -18.60 1.80 0.51
N ALA A 161 -19.63 1.84 -0.32
CA ALA A 161 -21.02 1.83 0.14
C ALA A 161 -21.35 0.60 1.00
N ALA A 162 -20.87 -0.59 0.60
CA ALA A 162 -21.07 -1.82 1.36
C ALA A 162 -20.37 -1.76 2.73
N GLN A 163 -19.15 -1.23 2.80
CA GLN A 163 -18.41 -1.07 4.06
C GLN A 163 -19.05 -0.02 4.96
N PHE A 164 -19.50 1.11 4.40
CA PHE A 164 -20.18 2.17 5.15
C PHE A 164 -21.45 1.63 5.81
N ALA A 165 -22.24 0.84 5.08
CA ALA A 165 -23.41 0.18 5.64
C ALA A 165 -23.06 -0.77 6.80
N GLN A 166 -21.98 -1.54 6.68
CA GLN A 166 -21.51 -2.44 7.75
C GLN A 166 -21.00 -1.69 8.99
N LEU A 167 -20.35 -0.55 8.78
CA LEU A 167 -19.79 0.27 9.87
C LEU A 167 -20.83 1.23 10.45
N ALA A 168 -22.04 1.29 9.89
CA ALA A 168 -23.07 2.27 10.24
C ALA A 168 -22.54 3.72 10.17
N VAL A 169 -21.73 4.03 9.17
CA VAL A 169 -21.16 5.36 8.91
C VAL A 169 -21.68 5.88 7.58
N SER A 170 -21.88 7.19 7.49
CA SER A 170 -22.20 7.88 6.23
C SER A 170 -21.15 8.92 5.89
N ALA A 171 -21.08 9.34 4.63
CA ALA A 171 -20.12 10.34 4.16
C ALA A 171 -20.32 11.72 4.83
N ASP A 172 -21.55 12.04 5.19
CA ASP A 172 -21.97 13.28 5.84
C ASP A 172 -21.98 13.23 7.38
N ALA A 173 -21.58 12.09 7.97
CA ALA A 173 -21.49 11.93 9.43
C ALA A 173 -20.53 12.94 10.03
N GLN A 174 -21.00 13.67 11.04
CA GLN A 174 -20.26 14.78 11.64
C GLN A 174 -19.34 14.33 12.79
N ASN A 175 -18.32 15.13 13.07
CA ASN A 175 -17.36 14.92 14.17
C ASN A 175 -16.62 13.59 14.06
N LEU A 176 -16.38 13.10 12.86
CA LEU A 176 -15.62 11.88 12.63
C LEU A 176 -14.18 12.02 13.12
N ARG A 177 -13.65 10.91 13.60
CA ARG A 177 -12.22 10.76 13.92
C ARG A 177 -11.63 9.68 13.03
N LEU A 178 -10.63 10.01 12.25
CA LEU A 178 -10.03 9.09 11.29
C LEU A 178 -8.64 8.67 11.76
N HIS A 179 -8.37 7.37 11.69
CA HIS A 179 -7.03 6.80 11.84
C HIS A 179 -6.61 6.24 10.48
N LEU A 180 -5.77 6.99 9.76
CA LEU A 180 -5.31 6.65 8.41
C LEU A 180 -4.01 5.84 8.49
N GLY A 181 -3.92 4.75 7.73
CA GLY A 181 -2.79 3.83 7.78
C GLY A 181 -2.77 3.07 9.10
N CYS A 182 -3.91 2.53 9.51
CA CYS A 182 -4.05 1.93 10.84
C CYS A 182 -3.26 0.63 11.03
N GLY A 183 -2.80 -0.01 9.95
CA GLY A 183 -2.13 -1.31 10.04
C GLY A 183 -2.95 -2.33 10.84
N PRO A 184 -2.33 -3.08 11.75
CA PRO A 184 -3.03 -3.97 12.67
C PRO A 184 -3.66 -3.25 13.88
N ILE A 185 -3.33 -1.99 14.11
CA ILE A 185 -3.75 -1.22 15.29
C ILE A 185 -5.18 -0.69 15.10
N ARG A 186 -6.01 -0.90 16.10
CA ARG A 186 -7.39 -0.41 16.13
C ARG A 186 -7.55 0.55 17.31
N LEU A 187 -7.89 1.79 16.99
CA LEU A 187 -8.12 2.83 17.97
C LEU A 187 -9.62 2.98 18.21
N ASP A 188 -10.04 2.82 19.45
CA ASP A 188 -11.43 2.98 19.86
C ASP A 188 -11.90 4.42 19.64
N GLY A 189 -13.10 4.58 19.10
CA GLY A 189 -13.66 5.88 18.76
C GLY A 189 -13.10 6.50 17.48
N PHE A 190 -12.24 5.80 16.75
CA PHE A 190 -11.75 6.20 15.44
C PHE A 190 -12.26 5.26 14.35
N LEU A 191 -12.53 5.82 13.18
CA LEU A 191 -12.70 5.04 11.98
C LEU A 191 -11.30 4.64 11.47
N ASN A 192 -10.98 3.36 11.65
CA ASN A 192 -9.67 2.81 11.32
C ASN A 192 -9.63 2.42 9.83
N ILE A 193 -8.74 3.04 9.07
CA ILE A 193 -8.66 3.00 7.62
C ILE A 193 -7.28 2.51 7.17
N ASP A 194 -7.26 1.50 6.31
CA ASP A 194 -6.03 1.02 5.65
C ASP A 194 -6.36 0.29 4.35
N ILE A 195 -5.37 -0.12 3.61
CA ILE A 195 -5.55 -0.86 2.37
C ILE A 195 -6.23 -2.21 2.61
N ALA A 196 -5.82 -2.98 3.61
CA ALA A 196 -6.41 -4.21 4.13
C ALA A 196 -5.40 -5.00 5.00
N PRO A 197 -5.84 -5.80 5.96
CA PRO A 197 -7.20 -5.88 6.49
C PRO A 197 -7.50 -4.71 7.44
N ALA A 198 -8.54 -3.96 7.19
CA ALA A 198 -8.95 -2.82 8.00
C ALA A 198 -10.48 -2.76 8.11
N PRO A 199 -11.03 -2.14 9.17
CA PRO A 199 -12.48 -1.91 9.29
C PRO A 199 -13.05 -1.17 8.09
N LEU A 200 -12.42 -0.07 7.65
CA LEU A 200 -12.67 0.54 6.36
C LEU A 200 -11.45 0.28 5.45
N ALA A 201 -11.59 -0.69 4.57
CA ALA A 201 -10.54 -1.08 3.63
C ALA A 201 -10.57 -0.19 2.38
N MET A 202 -9.58 0.72 2.27
CA MET A 202 -9.42 1.59 1.11
C MET A 202 -7.99 2.11 0.99
N ASN A 203 -7.60 2.52 -0.21
CA ASN A 203 -6.37 3.29 -0.41
C ASN A 203 -6.67 4.78 -0.20
N VAL A 204 -6.00 5.40 0.77
CA VAL A 204 -6.18 6.83 1.09
C VAL A 204 -5.86 7.76 -0.08
N LEU A 205 -5.09 7.30 -1.06
CA LEU A 205 -4.77 8.06 -2.27
C LEU A 205 -5.91 8.12 -3.30
N TRP A 206 -7.01 7.40 -3.07
CA TRP A 206 -8.20 7.50 -3.91
C TRP A 206 -9.12 8.68 -3.54
N GLY A 207 -8.70 9.50 -2.60
CA GLY A 207 -9.50 10.52 -1.95
C GLY A 207 -10.28 9.95 -0.76
N LEU A 208 -10.57 10.79 0.20
CA LEU A 208 -11.32 10.39 1.40
C LEU A 208 -12.84 10.46 1.11
N PRO A 209 -13.62 9.38 1.38
CA PRO A 209 -15.02 9.30 1.01
C PRO A 209 -15.95 9.97 2.04
N PHE A 210 -15.56 11.16 2.51
CA PHE A 210 -16.29 11.95 3.48
C PHE A 210 -16.56 13.34 2.91
N ASP A 211 -17.66 13.95 3.33
CA ASP A 211 -18.01 15.31 2.92
C ASP A 211 -17.05 16.35 3.53
N ASP A 212 -17.04 17.53 2.93
CA ASP A 212 -16.19 18.65 3.39
C ASP A 212 -16.52 19.03 4.83
N GLY A 213 -15.50 19.16 5.67
CA GLY A 213 -15.63 19.64 7.03
C GLY A 213 -16.40 18.72 7.99
N THR A 214 -16.46 17.42 7.72
CA THR A 214 -17.17 16.44 8.58
C THR A 214 -16.26 15.79 9.63
N VAL A 215 -14.95 15.90 9.48
CA VAL A 215 -13.94 15.22 10.32
C VAL A 215 -13.37 16.19 11.35
N GLN A 216 -13.38 15.81 12.62
CA GLN A 216 -12.81 16.61 13.72
C GLN A 216 -11.34 16.30 13.96
N ILE A 217 -10.95 15.04 13.83
CA ILE A 217 -9.59 14.57 14.14
C ILE A 217 -9.11 13.66 13.02
N VAL A 218 -7.89 13.89 12.54
CA VAL A 218 -7.16 12.93 11.70
C VAL A 218 -5.85 12.55 12.38
N TYR A 219 -5.63 11.26 12.56
CA TYR A 219 -4.42 10.68 13.09
C TYR A 219 -3.75 9.81 12.02
N LEU A 220 -2.46 10.06 11.77
CA LEU A 220 -1.62 9.27 10.88
C LEU A 220 -0.36 8.88 11.65
N SER A 221 -0.07 7.59 11.73
CA SER A 221 1.14 7.10 12.38
C SER A 221 1.85 6.11 11.48
N HIS A 222 3.08 6.45 11.08
CA HIS A 222 3.91 5.62 10.21
C HIS A 222 3.21 5.24 8.89
N LEU A 223 2.64 6.25 8.23
CA LEU A 223 2.01 6.15 6.90
C LEU A 223 2.72 7.00 5.84
N LEU A 224 3.05 8.26 6.16
CA LEU A 224 3.51 9.22 5.13
C LEU A 224 4.85 8.84 4.52
N GLU A 225 5.72 8.18 5.25
CA GLU A 225 7.01 7.68 4.75
C GLU A 225 6.85 6.64 3.65
N HIS A 226 5.69 5.96 3.59
CA HIS A 226 5.36 4.97 2.57
C HIS A 226 4.75 5.58 1.29
N LEU A 227 4.61 6.91 1.25
CA LEU A 227 4.05 7.65 0.12
C LEU A 227 5.12 8.48 -0.59
N PHE A 228 4.96 8.69 -1.90
CA PHE A 228 5.89 9.54 -2.65
C PHE A 228 5.68 11.02 -2.33
N TYR A 229 6.73 11.66 -1.83
CA TYR A 229 6.75 13.11 -1.63
C TYR A 229 7.36 13.82 -2.85
N PRO A 230 6.82 14.96 -3.32
CA PRO A 230 5.65 15.66 -2.78
C PRO A 230 4.30 15.15 -3.32
N ARG A 231 4.29 14.38 -4.40
CA ARG A 231 3.10 14.06 -5.20
C ARG A 231 1.94 13.50 -4.37
N ASP A 232 2.15 12.35 -3.75
CA ASP A 232 1.08 11.60 -3.07
C ASP A 232 0.75 12.24 -1.71
N VAL A 233 1.77 12.72 -1.02
CA VAL A 233 1.62 13.37 0.29
C VAL A 233 0.84 14.67 0.18
N MET A 234 1.14 15.50 -0.83
CA MET A 234 0.40 16.75 -1.04
C MET A 234 -1.05 16.50 -1.46
N ALA A 235 -1.30 15.46 -2.28
CA ALA A 235 -2.65 15.06 -2.64
C ALA A 235 -3.45 14.57 -1.40
N LEU A 236 -2.82 13.75 -0.54
CA LEU A 236 -3.45 13.29 0.69
C LEU A 236 -3.72 14.45 1.66
N PHE A 237 -2.78 15.37 1.84
CA PHE A 237 -2.99 16.54 2.69
C PHE A 237 -4.09 17.47 2.17
N ALA A 238 -4.25 17.61 0.85
CA ALA A 238 -5.36 18.36 0.27
C ALA A 238 -6.71 17.71 0.61
N GLU A 239 -6.81 16.38 0.53
CA GLU A 239 -8.01 15.64 0.92
C GLU A 239 -8.27 15.72 2.44
N ILE A 240 -7.24 15.58 3.26
CA ILE A 240 -7.37 15.76 4.72
C ILE A 240 -7.85 17.19 5.03
N PHE A 241 -7.28 18.21 4.38
CA PHE A 241 -7.71 19.59 4.54
C PHE A 241 -9.17 19.79 4.15
N ARG A 242 -9.64 19.16 3.09
CA ARG A 242 -11.02 19.22 2.63
C ARG A 242 -11.99 18.65 3.67
N VAL A 243 -11.72 17.45 4.17
CA VAL A 243 -12.64 16.74 5.07
C VAL A 243 -12.58 17.18 6.52
N VAL A 244 -11.45 17.72 7.00
CA VAL A 244 -11.33 18.19 8.38
C VAL A 244 -12.16 19.46 8.56
N ALA A 245 -12.94 19.56 9.63
CA ALA A 245 -13.75 20.75 9.97
C ALA A 245 -12.85 21.93 10.36
N PRO A 246 -13.31 23.19 10.18
CA PRO A 246 -12.62 24.34 10.75
C PRO A 246 -12.38 24.17 12.25
N GLY A 247 -11.15 24.41 12.71
CA GLY A 247 -10.70 24.12 14.08
C GLY A 247 -10.37 22.66 14.35
N GLY A 248 -10.58 21.76 13.40
CA GLY A 248 -10.20 20.37 13.51
C GLY A 248 -8.68 20.16 13.48
N ILE A 249 -8.22 19.07 14.09
CA ILE A 249 -6.80 18.80 14.31
C ILE A 249 -6.31 17.62 13.46
N VAL A 250 -5.11 17.77 12.91
CA VAL A 250 -4.36 16.69 12.27
C VAL A 250 -3.11 16.40 13.07
N ARG A 251 -2.91 15.13 13.46
CA ARG A 251 -1.68 14.67 14.11
C ARG A 251 -0.97 13.67 13.23
N VAL A 252 0.27 13.98 12.91
CA VAL A 252 1.15 13.19 12.05
C VAL A 252 2.32 12.67 12.88
N VAL A 253 2.56 11.36 12.80
CA VAL A 253 3.69 10.68 13.41
C VAL A 253 4.47 9.96 12.32
N VAL A 254 5.77 10.24 12.18
CA VAL A 254 6.67 9.64 11.19
C VAL A 254 8.03 9.36 11.81
N PRO A 255 8.88 8.50 11.21
CA PRO A 255 10.27 8.39 11.65
C PRO A 255 10.98 9.74 11.63
N ASP A 256 11.66 10.07 12.72
CA ASP A 256 12.44 11.32 12.82
C ASP A 256 13.83 11.15 12.19
N ILE A 257 13.94 11.53 10.94
CA ILE A 257 15.20 11.41 10.20
C ILE A 257 16.28 12.37 10.72
N ALA A 258 15.90 13.50 11.33
CA ALA A 258 16.87 14.40 11.94
C ALA A 258 17.62 13.74 13.12
N GLN A 259 16.90 12.99 13.98
CA GLN A 259 17.54 12.20 15.05
C GLN A 259 18.48 11.13 14.48
N CYS A 260 18.04 10.44 13.43
CA CYS A 260 18.81 9.40 12.77
C CYS A 260 20.10 9.95 12.15
N LEU A 261 20.03 11.09 11.45
CA LEU A 261 21.18 11.79 10.88
C LEU A 261 22.16 12.23 11.97
N ALA A 262 21.65 12.77 13.08
CA ALA A 262 22.47 13.16 14.21
C ALA A 262 23.18 11.96 14.84
N ALA A 263 22.50 10.82 15.00
CA ALA A 263 23.10 9.59 15.48
C ALA A 263 24.18 9.05 14.53
N TYR A 264 23.91 9.08 13.23
CA TYR A 264 24.88 8.72 12.21
C TYR A 264 26.14 9.60 12.29
N GLY A 265 25.95 10.92 12.37
CA GLY A 265 27.04 11.88 12.44
C GLY A 265 27.93 11.74 13.69
N ARG A 266 27.39 11.20 14.79
CA ARG A 266 28.14 10.89 16.01
C ARG A 266 28.76 9.49 16.03
N GLY A 267 28.49 8.65 15.05
CA GLY A 267 28.90 7.24 15.06
C GLY A 267 28.17 6.39 16.12
N ASP A 268 26.94 6.75 16.46
CA ASP A 268 26.17 6.18 17.57
C ASP A 268 25.59 4.81 17.21
N GLN A 269 26.38 3.78 17.42
CA GLN A 269 25.96 2.39 17.18
C GLN A 269 24.83 1.94 18.11
N ALA A 270 24.76 2.48 19.33
CA ALA A 270 23.76 2.08 20.32
C ALA A 270 22.34 2.54 19.89
N PHE A 271 22.24 3.72 19.30
CA PHE A 271 20.99 4.24 18.73
C PHE A 271 20.39 3.25 17.71
N PHE A 272 21.21 2.74 16.80
CA PHE A 272 20.75 1.80 15.79
C PHE A 272 20.57 0.38 16.34
N ALA A 273 21.37 -0.05 17.31
CA ALA A 273 21.26 -1.36 17.95
C ALA A 273 19.91 -1.53 18.67
N ALA A 274 19.42 -0.50 19.36
CA ALA A 274 18.12 -0.52 20.04
C ALA A 274 16.96 -0.81 19.07
N ARG A 275 17.09 -0.40 17.80
CA ARG A 275 16.09 -0.65 16.77
C ARG A 275 16.14 -2.07 16.21
N ARG A 276 17.34 -2.67 16.10
CA ARG A 276 17.51 -4.05 15.61
C ARG A 276 16.75 -5.08 16.43
N GLU A 277 16.55 -4.82 17.72
CA GLU A 277 15.79 -5.71 18.62
C GLU A 277 14.35 -5.94 18.16
N HIS A 278 13.79 -5.02 17.36
CA HIS A 278 12.43 -5.11 16.86
C HIS A 278 12.31 -5.78 15.47
N PHE A 279 13.44 -6.01 14.79
CA PHE A 279 13.45 -6.52 13.41
C PHE A 279 14.42 -7.68 13.24
N SER A 280 13.91 -8.90 13.21
CA SER A 280 14.69 -10.12 13.00
C SER A 280 15.42 -10.19 11.65
N TRP A 281 14.96 -9.41 10.66
CA TRP A 281 15.56 -9.32 9.32
C TRP A 281 16.69 -8.30 9.21
N TRP A 282 16.93 -7.50 10.25
CA TRP A 282 17.99 -6.49 10.24
C TRP A 282 19.35 -7.18 10.37
N PRO A 283 20.34 -6.86 9.52
CA PRO A 283 21.63 -7.53 9.56
C PRO A 283 22.36 -7.30 10.91
N GLU A 284 22.82 -8.38 11.54
CA GLU A 284 23.51 -8.30 12.83
C GLU A 284 24.83 -7.48 12.75
N ASN A 285 25.54 -7.58 11.61
CA ASN A 285 26.83 -6.94 11.38
C ASN A 285 26.72 -5.71 10.46
N ALA A 286 25.57 -5.04 10.45
CA ALA A 286 25.36 -3.87 9.61
C ALA A 286 26.32 -2.75 9.99
N THR A 287 26.94 -2.15 8.99
CA THR A 287 27.71 -0.92 9.14
C THR A 287 26.79 0.23 9.58
N LEU A 288 27.40 1.32 10.06
CA LEU A 288 26.61 2.50 10.45
C LEU A 288 25.75 3.04 9.28
N LEU A 289 26.29 3.02 8.06
CA LEU A 289 25.58 3.44 6.87
C LEU A 289 24.42 2.50 6.52
N GLU A 290 24.62 1.19 6.57
CA GLU A 290 23.56 0.20 6.35
C GLU A 290 22.45 0.35 7.40
N ASN A 291 22.80 0.56 8.66
CA ASN A 291 21.84 0.85 9.72
C ASN A 291 21.04 2.13 9.41
N PHE A 292 21.70 3.21 8.99
CA PHE A 292 21.03 4.46 8.61
C PHE A 292 20.09 4.26 7.42
N LEU A 293 20.57 3.62 6.35
CA LEU A 293 19.76 3.38 5.15
C LEU A 293 18.54 2.48 5.44
N THR A 294 18.73 1.45 6.27
CA THR A 294 17.62 0.59 6.70
C THR A 294 16.61 1.37 7.53
N TYR A 295 17.07 2.30 8.37
CA TYR A 295 16.20 3.21 9.12
C TYR A 295 15.45 4.16 8.19
N ALA A 296 16.13 4.76 7.23
CA ALA A 296 15.52 5.66 6.25
C ALA A 296 14.58 4.93 5.27
N GLY A 297 14.54 3.60 5.31
CA GLY A 297 13.53 2.81 4.62
C GLY A 297 13.96 2.11 3.36
N ILE A 298 15.24 2.11 3.05
CA ILE A 298 15.79 1.30 1.96
C ILE A 298 16.08 -0.09 2.51
N GLY A 299 15.04 -0.91 2.68
CA GLY A 299 15.18 -2.28 3.16
C GLY A 299 16.01 -3.14 2.20
N PRO A 300 16.71 -4.16 2.70
CA PRO A 300 17.60 -5.00 1.90
C PRO A 300 16.84 -5.93 0.92
N ASP A 301 15.55 -6.12 1.13
CA ASP A 301 14.73 -7.03 0.32
C ASP A 301 13.79 -6.26 -0.62
N PRO A 302 13.99 -6.34 -1.96
CA PRO A 302 13.11 -5.71 -2.93
C PRO A 302 11.66 -6.24 -2.89
N SER A 303 11.41 -7.34 -2.15
CA SER A 303 10.06 -7.85 -1.96
C SER A 303 9.17 -6.92 -1.13
N TYR A 304 9.74 -6.04 -0.34
CA TYR A 304 9.05 -5.06 0.49
C TYR A 304 8.95 -3.65 -0.15
N LEU A 305 9.05 -3.53 -1.47
CA LEU A 305 8.97 -2.23 -2.16
C LEU A 305 7.75 -1.41 -1.78
N PHE A 306 6.61 -2.05 -1.56
CA PHE A 306 5.41 -1.36 -1.10
C PHE A 306 5.54 -0.82 0.33
N GLU A 307 6.11 -1.63 1.23
CA GLU A 307 6.30 -1.30 2.64
C GLU A 307 7.59 -0.53 2.91
N SER A 308 8.45 -0.35 1.91
CA SER A 308 9.65 0.47 2.04
C SER A 308 9.27 1.94 2.21
N HIS A 309 10.06 2.68 2.99
CA HIS A 309 9.91 4.12 3.05
C HIS A 309 10.33 4.73 1.71
N LYS A 310 9.55 5.62 1.18
CA LYS A 310 9.79 6.32 -0.09
C LYS A 310 10.33 7.71 0.16
N TYR A 311 10.17 8.20 1.39
CA TYR A 311 10.66 9.50 1.81
C TYR A 311 10.94 9.52 3.32
N GLY A 312 11.76 10.47 3.77
CA GLY A 312 12.07 10.71 5.17
C GLY A 312 11.76 12.15 5.57
N TYR A 313 11.35 12.35 6.82
CA TYR A 313 10.90 13.64 7.31
C TYR A 313 11.73 14.13 8.48
N ASP A 314 11.98 15.43 8.48
CA ASP A 314 12.26 16.25 9.65
C ASP A 314 11.09 17.22 9.89
N TYR A 315 11.14 17.94 11.00
CA TYR A 315 10.07 18.90 11.32
C TYR A 315 9.91 19.98 10.24
N ALA A 316 10.99 20.52 9.72
CA ALA A 316 10.95 21.60 8.73
C ALA A 316 10.25 21.14 7.43
N THR A 317 10.57 19.93 6.97
CA THR A 317 9.98 19.36 5.76
C THR A 317 8.49 19.07 5.95
N LEU A 318 8.11 18.45 7.06
CA LEU A 318 6.72 18.12 7.35
C LEU A 318 5.87 19.38 7.60
N ALA A 319 6.39 20.33 8.37
CA ALA A 319 5.72 21.60 8.61
C ALA A 319 5.51 22.41 7.32
N LYS A 320 6.49 22.42 6.42
CA LYS A 320 6.37 23.03 5.10
C LYS A 320 5.24 22.39 4.29
N ALA A 321 5.14 21.06 4.26
CA ALA A 321 4.10 20.36 3.52
C ALA A 321 2.69 20.66 4.07
N LEU A 322 2.52 20.64 5.38
CA LEU A 322 1.26 21.02 6.05
C LEU A 322 0.87 22.47 5.77
N MET A 323 1.81 23.39 5.89
CA MET A 323 1.58 24.82 5.62
C MET A 323 1.18 25.05 4.15
N GLN A 324 1.84 24.41 3.20
CA GLN A 324 1.49 24.50 1.78
C GLN A 324 0.10 23.92 1.46
N SER A 325 -0.40 23.02 2.30
CA SER A 325 -1.75 22.48 2.19
C SER A 325 -2.82 23.30 2.91
N GLY A 326 -2.44 24.46 3.51
CA GLY A 326 -3.36 25.40 4.12
C GLY A 326 -3.53 25.26 5.64
N PHE A 327 -2.89 24.29 6.27
CA PHE A 327 -2.92 24.15 7.73
C PHE A 327 -2.16 25.27 8.44
N ILE A 328 -2.60 25.59 9.64
CA ILE A 328 -2.02 26.61 10.52
C ILE A 328 -1.65 26.01 11.88
N GLU A 329 -1.05 26.82 12.77
CA GLU A 329 -0.63 26.39 14.12
C GLU A 329 0.15 25.07 14.12
N ILE A 330 1.06 24.94 13.15
CA ILE A 330 1.87 23.73 13.01
C ILE A 330 2.90 23.71 14.11
N THR A 331 2.83 22.69 14.97
CA THR A 331 3.67 22.57 16.15
C THR A 331 4.32 21.20 16.23
N GLN A 332 5.58 21.16 16.61
CA GLN A 332 6.21 19.92 17.04
C GLN A 332 5.72 19.57 18.44
N SER A 333 5.32 18.31 18.60
CA SER A 333 4.82 17.75 19.85
C SER A 333 5.73 16.60 20.28
N SER A 334 5.27 15.79 21.22
CA SER A 334 5.95 14.58 21.70
C SER A 334 4.95 13.48 22.01
N PHE A 335 5.45 12.30 22.34
CA PHE A 335 4.63 11.13 22.66
C PHE A 335 3.55 11.46 23.71
N GLN A 336 2.30 11.21 23.39
CA GLN A 336 1.12 11.49 24.21
C GLN A 336 0.96 12.95 24.67
N GLN A 337 1.63 13.89 24.03
CA GLN A 337 1.55 15.32 24.35
C GLN A 337 0.76 16.04 23.24
N SER A 338 -0.53 15.77 23.17
CA SER A 338 -1.45 16.47 22.27
C SER A 338 -2.28 17.50 23.04
N ARG A 339 -2.67 18.61 22.37
CA ARG A 339 -3.69 19.53 22.87
C ARG A 339 -5.08 18.91 22.88
N GLU A 340 -5.29 17.85 22.09
CA GLU A 340 -6.54 17.09 21.99
C GLU A 340 -6.42 15.81 22.83
N PRO A 341 -7.18 15.66 23.93
CA PRO A 341 -7.09 14.48 24.78
C PRO A 341 -7.38 13.16 24.08
N ALA A 342 -8.22 13.17 23.04
CA ALA A 342 -8.54 11.99 22.27
C ALA A 342 -7.32 11.46 21.47
N LEU A 343 -6.25 12.25 21.36
CA LEU A 343 -4.98 11.87 20.75
C LEU A 343 -3.92 11.38 21.73
N HIS A 344 -4.23 11.24 23.02
CA HIS A 344 -3.37 10.56 24.00
C HIS A 344 -3.47 9.03 23.87
N ILE A 345 -3.39 8.53 22.65
CA ILE A 345 -3.63 7.13 22.24
C ILE A 345 -2.37 6.42 21.75
N GLU A 346 -1.24 7.10 21.68
CA GLU A 346 -0.04 6.59 21.03
C GLU A 346 0.57 5.37 21.73
N HIS A 347 0.25 5.14 22.99
CA HIS A 347 0.60 3.90 23.71
C HIS A 347 -0.06 2.66 23.08
N LEU A 348 -1.12 2.84 22.30
CA LEU A 348 -1.84 1.79 21.58
C LEU A 348 -1.39 1.69 20.11
N SER A 349 -0.54 2.62 19.61
CA SER A 349 -0.13 2.73 18.24
C SER A 349 1.31 2.28 17.98
N GLU A 350 1.71 2.23 16.71
CA GLU A 350 3.09 1.91 16.30
C GLU A 350 4.12 2.86 16.94
N ALA A 351 3.76 4.13 17.19
CA ALA A 351 4.67 5.11 17.78
C ALA A 351 5.29 4.66 19.10
N ALA A 352 4.56 3.85 19.91
CA ALA A 352 5.07 3.31 21.17
C ALA A 352 6.21 2.30 21.00
N ARG A 353 6.33 1.70 19.82
CA ARG A 353 7.37 0.69 19.50
C ARG A 353 8.71 1.35 19.15
N TRP A 354 8.66 2.58 18.64
CA TRP A 354 9.83 3.24 18.08
C TRP A 354 10.55 4.10 19.12
N ARG A 355 11.37 3.47 19.96
CA ARG A 355 12.18 4.16 20.95
C ARG A 355 13.57 3.53 21.10
N ALA A 356 14.55 4.35 21.46
CA ALA A 356 15.86 3.94 21.94
C ALA A 356 15.97 4.36 23.42
N GLY A 357 15.90 3.40 24.31
CA GLY A 357 15.73 3.67 25.73
C GLY A 357 14.43 4.42 26.01
N GLU A 358 14.52 5.62 26.59
CA GLU A 358 13.35 6.48 26.85
C GLU A 358 13.06 7.48 25.72
N GLN A 359 13.93 7.57 24.72
CA GLN A 359 13.78 8.49 23.59
C GLN A 359 12.94 7.85 22.48
N TYR A 360 11.85 8.50 22.08
CA TYR A 360 11.08 8.10 20.92
C TYR A 360 11.77 8.51 19.62
N LEU A 361 11.79 7.59 18.65
CA LEU A 361 12.44 7.77 17.35
C LEU A 361 11.50 8.37 16.32
N SER A 362 10.28 8.71 16.74
CA SER A 362 9.27 9.31 15.88
C SER A 362 9.22 10.83 16.09
N LEU A 363 8.95 11.53 15.01
CA LEU A 363 8.60 12.94 14.96
C LEU A 363 7.07 13.04 15.10
N PHE A 364 6.61 13.88 16.04
CA PHE A 364 5.21 14.13 16.30
C PHE A 364 4.89 15.57 15.90
N VAL A 365 3.94 15.77 15.00
CA VAL A 365 3.55 17.10 14.51
C VAL A 365 2.03 17.23 14.53
N GLU A 366 1.55 18.36 15.02
CA GLU A 366 0.14 18.73 14.98
C GLU A 366 -0.08 19.98 14.12
N ALA A 367 -1.24 20.04 13.50
CA ALA A 367 -1.68 21.17 12.72
C ALA A 367 -3.20 21.35 12.82
N ILE A 368 -3.68 22.58 12.64
CA ILE A 368 -5.09 22.95 12.72
C ILE A 368 -5.58 23.41 11.35
N ARG A 369 -6.80 23.02 10.98
CA ARG A 369 -7.50 23.63 9.87
C ARG A 369 -8.07 25.00 10.31
N PRO A 370 -7.78 26.12 9.60
CA PRO A 370 -8.32 27.44 9.91
C PRO A 370 -9.85 27.49 9.85
#